data_836e1e6c18b579ad6fcc430a32e508c5
#
_entry.id   836e1e6c18b579ad6fcc430a32e508c5
#
_cell.length_a   1.000
_cell.length_b   1.000
_cell.length_c   1.000
_cell.angle_alpha   90.00
_cell.angle_beta   90.00
_cell.angle_gamma   90.00
#
_symmetry.space_group_name_H-M   'P 1'
#
loop_
_entity.id
_entity.type
_entity.pdbx_description
1 polymer ?
#
loop_
_entity_poly.entity_id
_entity_poly.type
_entity_poly.pdbx_seq_one_letter_code
_entity_poly.pdbx_strand_id
1 'polypeptide(L)'
;MTSISTNNWDTAFGTKFKDANAAIVAQKTSPASFTGSHSVVGGSIAVTGTFGDWQLSGGSGSLLQMTLPITAGTVSGAGQAQASYAGSAVIQISLGFIPQPGNTVNDLKPDAHAPASVLSLTLASGPDSASDAIKGALGDWLNTSLDQFNHVFAAVDLSTSVDTGDFAWLQPTYLGYAIYTENFASVDDYLFGVLAMTENRTGSRLSPELDPGIIPAGSDAGFLISPTCVMQQMFEPHVADLFKGDTPASFDYLDAGMTLYNTTVLGLPDFTLSDGHKVTDASINADGFSLAIGSGSVVIAFTGLTFTYKPGYTVTVDYRSVNAMATDSDGHLQLTQTGAPTVSMSISESSGQKWKEIWEGIGISIAAAIVGAVIGGVAEAGLAARAAANAISAGVDASVDGTVSIELNPVVAALSPQEQLQADIAALKSAVTQLKNADAAVGFAGFFRANAFKLLGAAIGAAIGGSVGSIPAILDGYADDDRDRMPTLDDFAANAIGSTQWAQGTSYTLTSAALNTSLQLGLTAAKS
;
A
#
# COMPACT_ATOMS: atom_id res chain seq x y z
N MET A 1 -11.40 9.88 -4.00
CA MET A 1 -9.93 9.93 -3.84
C MET A 1 -9.33 9.58 -5.19
N THR A 2 -8.21 10.18 -5.54
CA THR A 2 -7.48 9.85 -6.77
C THR A 2 -6.79 8.50 -6.56
N SER A 3 -6.87 7.59 -7.54
CA SER A 3 -6.10 6.34 -7.53
C SER A 3 -4.62 6.67 -7.60
N ILE A 4 -3.81 6.05 -6.73
CA ILE A 4 -2.37 6.22 -6.66
C ILE A 4 -1.71 4.90 -7.09
N SER A 5 -0.79 4.98 -8.04
CA SER A 5 -0.19 3.83 -8.70
C SER A 5 1.31 3.73 -8.47
N THR A 6 1.81 2.51 -8.34
CA THR A 6 3.25 2.22 -8.43
C THR A 6 3.74 2.09 -9.89
N ASN A 7 2.88 2.29 -10.88
CA ASN A 7 3.19 2.12 -12.31
C ASN A 7 3.80 0.75 -12.64
N ASN A 8 3.23 -0.30 -12.04
CA ASN A 8 3.64 -1.71 -12.11
C ASN A 8 4.97 -2.06 -11.42
N TRP A 9 5.58 -1.13 -10.69
CA TRP A 9 6.64 -1.47 -9.76
C TRP A 9 6.04 -2.09 -8.49
N ASP A 10 6.80 -2.90 -7.78
CA ASP A 10 6.33 -3.50 -6.53
C ASP A 10 6.28 -2.48 -5.42
N THR A 11 7.32 -1.66 -5.33
CA THR A 11 7.39 -0.56 -4.40
C THR A 11 7.96 0.71 -5.05
N ALA A 12 7.54 1.86 -4.53
CA ALA A 12 8.08 3.16 -4.92
C ALA A 12 8.26 4.02 -3.67
N PHE A 13 9.44 4.60 -3.49
CA PHE A 13 9.76 5.55 -2.42
C PHE A 13 10.06 6.92 -3.03
N GLY A 14 9.36 7.98 -2.61
CA GLY A 14 9.50 9.31 -3.18
C GLY A 14 9.75 10.40 -2.15
N THR A 15 10.61 11.35 -2.51
CA THR A 15 10.92 12.58 -1.76
C THR A 15 10.87 13.80 -2.68
N LYS A 16 10.90 15.00 -2.11
CA LYS A 16 10.89 16.24 -2.87
C LYS A 16 12.29 16.70 -3.25
N PHE A 17 12.39 17.43 -4.38
CA PHE A 17 13.66 18.01 -4.80
C PHE A 17 14.27 18.94 -3.76
N LYS A 18 13.46 19.71 -3.01
CA LYS A 18 13.96 20.56 -1.92
C LYS A 18 14.81 19.79 -0.91
N ASP A 19 14.42 18.54 -0.57
CA ASP A 19 15.09 17.74 0.42
C ASP A 19 16.39 17.15 -0.13
N ALA A 20 16.38 16.68 -1.39
CA ALA A 20 17.57 16.25 -2.11
C ALA A 20 18.58 17.40 -2.30
N ASN A 21 18.09 18.59 -2.66
CA ASN A 21 18.95 19.79 -2.80
C ASN A 21 19.56 20.21 -1.46
N ALA A 22 18.77 20.17 -0.37
CA ALA A 22 19.30 20.43 0.98
C ALA A 22 20.41 19.46 1.36
N ALA A 23 20.30 18.18 0.96
CA ALA A 23 21.33 17.18 1.21
C ALA A 23 22.64 17.46 0.44
N ILE A 24 22.56 17.85 -0.84
CA ILE A 24 23.74 18.24 -1.64
C ILE A 24 24.51 19.35 -0.93
N VAL A 25 23.80 20.40 -0.49
CA VAL A 25 24.39 21.55 0.22
C VAL A 25 25.00 21.12 1.56
N ALA A 26 24.26 20.36 2.37
CA ALA A 26 24.72 19.94 3.70
C ALA A 26 25.97 19.05 3.64
N GLN A 27 26.02 18.15 2.66
CA GLN A 27 27.12 17.21 2.48
C GLN A 27 28.30 17.78 1.68
N LYS A 28 28.12 18.98 1.05
CA LYS A 28 29.16 19.64 0.23
C LYS A 28 29.72 18.75 -0.88
N THR A 29 28.84 18.05 -1.56
CA THR A 29 29.22 17.06 -2.58
C THR A 29 29.41 17.68 -3.98
N SER A 30 29.04 18.94 -4.17
CA SER A 30 29.25 19.66 -5.45
C SER A 30 30.75 19.82 -5.73
N PRO A 31 31.22 19.58 -6.99
CA PRO A 31 32.58 19.92 -7.39
C PRO A 31 32.86 21.41 -7.19
N ALA A 32 34.08 21.72 -6.76
CA ALA A 32 34.45 23.13 -6.50
C ALA A 32 34.66 23.94 -7.79
N SER A 33 35.17 23.32 -8.86
CA SER A 33 35.54 24.00 -10.09
C SER A 33 35.69 23.05 -11.26
N PHE A 34 35.77 23.61 -12.46
CA PHE A 34 36.18 22.88 -13.66
C PHE A 34 37.26 23.65 -14.44
N THR A 35 38.02 22.89 -15.19
CA THR A 35 38.98 23.44 -16.16
C THR A 35 38.90 22.59 -17.41
N GLY A 36 38.74 23.23 -18.54
CA GLY A 36 38.65 22.58 -19.84
C GLY A 36 39.11 23.48 -20.97
N SER A 37 39.10 22.95 -22.17
CA SER A 37 39.34 23.73 -23.37
C SER A 37 38.42 23.26 -24.50
N HIS A 38 38.03 24.18 -25.35
CA HIS A 38 37.20 23.88 -26.50
C HIS A 38 37.87 24.35 -27.78
N SER A 39 37.89 23.48 -28.79
CA SER A 39 38.47 23.82 -30.09
C SER A 39 37.52 24.70 -30.90
N VAL A 40 38.01 25.79 -31.39
CA VAL A 40 37.28 26.74 -32.26
C VAL A 40 38.06 27.02 -33.52
N VAL A 41 37.40 27.62 -34.52
CA VAL A 41 38.12 28.06 -35.73
C VAL A 41 39.19 29.10 -35.33
N GLY A 42 40.45 28.77 -35.59
CA GLY A 42 41.59 29.64 -35.26
C GLY A 42 42.34 29.30 -33.96
N GLY A 43 41.98 28.19 -33.28
CA GLY A 43 42.73 27.75 -32.10
C GLY A 43 41.89 27.05 -31.05
N SER A 44 42.35 27.11 -29.81
CA SER A 44 41.66 26.57 -28.64
C SER A 44 41.36 27.67 -27.64
N ILE A 45 40.20 27.65 -27.04
CA ILE A 45 39.79 28.51 -25.93
C ILE A 45 39.91 27.71 -24.63
N ALA A 46 40.74 28.17 -23.71
CA ALA A 46 40.82 27.66 -22.37
C ALA A 46 39.71 28.27 -21.49
N VAL A 47 39.05 27.45 -20.71
CA VAL A 47 37.92 27.83 -19.85
C VAL A 47 38.17 27.32 -18.46
N THR A 48 37.97 28.16 -17.46
CA THR A 48 37.92 27.76 -16.05
C THR A 48 36.62 28.25 -15.42
N GLY A 49 36.09 27.54 -14.43
CA GLY A 49 34.93 28.00 -13.69
C GLY A 49 34.94 27.49 -12.25
N THR A 50 34.42 28.30 -11.35
CA THR A 50 34.15 27.94 -9.96
C THR A 50 32.66 27.71 -9.80
N PHE A 51 32.25 26.59 -9.27
CA PHE A 51 30.86 26.26 -9.05
C PHE A 51 30.33 26.79 -7.71
N GLY A 52 29.05 27.05 -7.65
CA GLY A 52 28.25 27.02 -6.44
C GLY A 52 27.69 25.62 -6.21
N ASP A 53 26.79 25.48 -5.25
CA ASP A 53 26.13 24.20 -4.99
C ASP A 53 25.24 23.80 -6.18
N TRP A 54 25.44 22.57 -6.66
CA TRP A 54 24.63 22.00 -7.72
C TRP A 54 23.24 21.67 -7.18
N GLN A 55 22.21 21.80 -7.99
CA GLN A 55 20.83 21.60 -7.57
C GLN A 55 20.04 20.85 -8.64
N LEU A 56 19.20 19.93 -8.20
CA LEU A 56 18.17 19.33 -9.04
C LEU A 56 17.24 20.43 -9.50
N SER A 57 16.95 20.48 -10.78
CA SER A 57 16.13 21.54 -11.36
C SER A 57 15.08 21.04 -12.35
N GLY A 58 15.09 19.76 -12.71
CA GLY A 58 14.15 19.18 -13.64
C GLY A 58 14.48 17.74 -13.99
N GLY A 59 13.86 17.26 -15.06
CA GLY A 59 14.06 15.91 -15.56
C GLY A 59 12.75 15.20 -15.89
N SER A 60 12.84 13.96 -16.34
CA SER A 60 11.70 13.11 -16.62
C SER A 60 12.16 11.65 -16.71
N GLY A 61 11.39 10.74 -16.17
CA GLY A 61 11.77 9.33 -16.13
C GLY A 61 13.10 9.13 -15.40
N SER A 62 14.09 8.56 -16.06
CA SER A 62 15.44 8.35 -15.51
C SER A 62 16.46 9.41 -15.95
N LEU A 63 16.04 10.52 -16.51
CA LEU A 63 16.92 11.60 -16.91
C LEU A 63 16.81 12.76 -15.92
N LEU A 64 17.90 13.03 -15.19
CA LEU A 64 17.98 14.09 -14.19
C LEU A 64 18.55 15.35 -14.80
N GLN A 65 17.88 16.48 -14.58
CA GLN A 65 18.42 17.80 -14.90
C GLN A 65 18.87 18.53 -13.64
N MET A 66 20.04 19.15 -13.73
CA MET A 66 20.62 19.92 -12.64
C MET A 66 21.03 21.30 -13.10
N THR A 67 20.86 22.29 -12.24
CA THR A 67 21.40 23.62 -12.41
C THR A 67 22.73 23.72 -11.69
N LEU A 68 23.77 24.15 -12.43
CA LEU A 68 25.13 24.38 -11.96
C LEU A 68 25.40 25.87 -11.92
N PRO A 69 25.37 26.55 -10.75
CA PRO A 69 25.79 27.92 -10.65
C PRO A 69 27.29 28.05 -10.94
N ILE A 70 27.70 28.93 -11.82
CA ILE A 70 29.11 29.28 -12.06
C ILE A 70 29.33 30.68 -11.47
N THR A 71 29.92 30.71 -10.30
CA THR A 71 30.08 31.93 -9.49
C THR A 71 31.17 32.82 -10.03
N ALA A 72 32.20 32.24 -10.65
CA ALA A 72 33.28 32.93 -11.33
C ALA A 72 33.93 32.02 -12.37
N GLY A 73 34.42 32.57 -13.44
CA GLY A 73 35.19 31.82 -14.44
C GLY A 73 36.03 32.75 -15.30
N THR A 74 36.92 32.14 -16.06
CA THR A 74 37.73 32.85 -17.06
C THR A 74 37.75 32.12 -18.39
N VAL A 75 37.78 32.88 -19.47
CA VAL A 75 37.96 32.36 -20.82
C VAL A 75 39.14 33.08 -21.47
N SER A 76 40.02 32.34 -22.17
CA SER A 76 41.18 32.91 -22.86
C SER A 76 41.62 32.02 -24.01
N GLY A 77 42.26 32.58 -25.01
CA GLY A 77 42.79 31.86 -26.17
C GLY A 77 42.16 32.24 -27.49
N ALA A 78 42.56 31.59 -28.59
CA ALA A 78 42.14 31.87 -29.96
C ALA A 78 42.25 33.38 -30.37
N GLY A 79 43.33 34.07 -29.88
CA GLY A 79 43.55 35.48 -30.17
C GLY A 79 42.69 36.46 -29.36
N GLN A 80 41.87 36.01 -28.43
CA GLN A 80 41.09 36.85 -27.52
C GLN A 80 41.84 37.13 -26.22
N ALA A 81 41.66 38.35 -25.68
CA ALA A 81 42.12 38.68 -24.34
C ALA A 81 41.34 37.86 -23.30
N GLN A 82 42.01 37.54 -22.17
CA GLN A 82 41.34 36.87 -21.06
C GLN A 82 40.14 37.73 -20.59
N ALA A 83 38.99 37.06 -20.46
CA ALA A 83 37.78 37.68 -19.94
C ALA A 83 37.21 36.83 -18.79
N SER A 84 36.61 37.52 -17.82
CA SER A 84 35.91 36.88 -16.72
C SER A 84 34.43 36.68 -17.09
N TYR A 85 33.80 35.67 -16.53
CA TYR A 85 32.38 35.41 -16.67
C TYR A 85 31.78 34.81 -15.39
N ALA A 86 30.47 34.91 -15.26
CA ALA A 86 29.64 34.21 -14.29
C ALA A 86 28.29 33.88 -14.91
N GLY A 87 27.60 32.87 -14.36
CA GLY A 87 26.30 32.47 -14.90
C GLY A 87 25.81 31.17 -14.30
N SER A 88 25.01 30.44 -15.06
CA SER A 88 24.56 29.11 -14.68
C SER A 88 24.40 28.21 -15.90
N ALA A 89 24.64 26.92 -15.73
CA ALA A 89 24.39 25.92 -16.75
C ALA A 89 23.29 24.96 -16.26
N VAL A 90 22.44 24.51 -17.17
CA VAL A 90 21.53 23.39 -16.95
C VAL A 90 22.13 22.19 -17.66
N ILE A 91 22.36 21.13 -16.92
CA ILE A 91 22.89 19.87 -17.43
C ILE A 91 21.88 18.76 -17.32
N GLN A 92 22.05 17.71 -18.13
CA GLN A 92 21.34 16.45 -18.02
C GLN A 92 22.32 15.33 -17.78
N ILE A 93 22.05 14.51 -16.75
CA ILE A 93 22.84 13.35 -16.37
C ILE A 93 21.93 12.15 -16.13
N SER A 94 22.51 10.96 -16.15
CA SER A 94 21.90 9.73 -15.68
C SER A 94 22.49 9.34 -14.32
N LEU A 95 21.70 8.69 -13.49
CA LEU A 95 22.16 8.06 -12.27
C LEU A 95 22.26 6.55 -12.47
N GLY A 96 23.04 5.90 -11.63
CA GLY A 96 23.18 4.44 -11.59
C GLY A 96 23.20 3.93 -10.16
N PHE A 97 22.70 2.72 -9.96
CA PHE A 97 22.89 1.99 -8.70
C PHE A 97 24.25 1.31 -8.75
N ILE A 98 25.21 1.86 -8.04
CA ILE A 98 26.61 1.43 -8.07
C ILE A 98 26.93 0.67 -6.78
N PRO A 99 27.29 -0.63 -6.86
CA PRO A 99 27.63 -1.42 -5.69
C PRO A 99 28.78 -0.81 -4.88
N GLN A 100 28.63 -0.74 -3.57
CA GLN A 100 29.72 -0.38 -2.68
C GLN A 100 30.71 -1.55 -2.58
N PRO A 101 32.02 -1.29 -2.59
CA PRO A 101 33.00 -2.35 -2.46
C PRO A 101 32.87 -3.12 -1.14
N GLY A 102 32.69 -4.45 -1.25
CA GLY A 102 32.74 -5.35 -0.10
C GLY A 102 31.46 -5.46 0.72
N ASN A 103 30.35 -4.87 0.26
CA ASN A 103 29.04 -5.04 0.85
C ASN A 103 27.95 -5.15 -0.25
N THR A 104 26.70 -5.23 0.15
CA THR A 104 25.54 -5.46 -0.72
C THR A 104 24.72 -4.18 -0.95
N VAL A 105 25.21 -3.06 -0.44
CA VAL A 105 24.61 -1.74 -0.62
C VAL A 105 24.92 -1.21 -2.02
N ASN A 106 23.90 -0.68 -2.67
CA ASN A 106 24.02 0.02 -3.95
C ASN A 106 23.73 1.51 -3.74
N ASP A 107 24.69 2.34 -4.09
CA ASP A 107 24.54 3.79 -4.07
C ASP A 107 23.89 4.28 -5.35
N LEU A 108 22.79 5.00 -5.25
CA LEU A 108 22.23 5.77 -6.35
C LEU A 108 23.00 7.08 -6.48
N LYS A 109 23.86 7.17 -7.46
CA LYS A 109 24.74 8.32 -7.71
C LYS A 109 24.94 8.57 -9.21
N PRO A 110 25.53 9.72 -9.62
CA PRO A 110 25.83 9.99 -11.02
C PRO A 110 26.60 8.84 -11.68
N ASP A 111 26.11 8.40 -12.83
CA ASP A 111 26.80 7.37 -13.62
C ASP A 111 27.87 8.04 -14.49
N ALA A 112 29.12 7.95 -14.07
CA ALA A 112 30.26 8.53 -14.80
C ALA A 112 30.51 7.85 -16.16
N HIS A 113 29.87 6.72 -16.46
CA HIS A 113 29.95 6.04 -17.76
C HIS A 113 28.82 6.43 -18.72
N ALA A 114 27.76 7.03 -18.20
CA ALA A 114 26.67 7.55 -19.02
C ALA A 114 27.00 8.97 -19.55
N PRO A 115 26.63 9.29 -20.80
CA PRO A 115 26.92 10.61 -21.36
C PRO A 115 26.16 11.71 -20.61
N ALA A 116 26.90 12.77 -20.24
CA ALA A 116 26.34 13.99 -19.70
C ALA A 116 26.22 15.06 -20.81
N SER A 117 25.20 15.90 -20.77
CA SER A 117 25.01 16.96 -21.73
C SER A 117 24.70 18.30 -21.07
N VAL A 118 25.24 19.39 -21.61
CA VAL A 118 24.89 20.75 -21.22
C VAL A 118 23.71 21.22 -22.08
N LEU A 119 22.52 21.30 -21.49
CA LEU A 119 21.30 21.70 -22.19
C LEU A 119 21.31 23.19 -22.50
N SER A 120 21.63 24.03 -21.51
CA SER A 120 21.70 25.47 -21.66
C SER A 120 22.82 26.07 -20.82
N LEU A 121 23.30 27.23 -21.22
CA LEU A 121 24.19 28.10 -20.47
C LEU A 121 23.61 29.51 -20.51
N THR A 122 23.45 30.14 -19.38
CA THR A 122 23.00 31.53 -19.24
C THR A 122 24.11 32.31 -18.54
N LEU A 123 24.69 33.30 -19.24
CA LEU A 123 25.69 34.17 -18.66
C LEU A 123 25.00 35.35 -17.95
N ALA A 124 25.34 35.57 -16.69
CA ALA A 124 24.96 36.79 -15.95
C ALA A 124 25.95 37.90 -16.19
N SER A 125 27.19 37.57 -16.56
CA SER A 125 28.25 38.51 -16.95
C SER A 125 29.28 37.81 -17.84
N GLY A 126 29.99 38.58 -18.65
CA GLY A 126 31.03 38.08 -19.53
C GLY A 126 30.69 38.25 -21.02
N PRO A 127 31.55 37.81 -21.94
CA PRO A 127 31.34 37.94 -23.36
C PRO A 127 30.41 36.88 -23.92
N ASP A 128 29.28 37.25 -24.50
CA ASP A 128 28.34 36.32 -25.14
C ASP A 128 29.01 35.46 -26.22
N SER A 129 30.01 36.01 -26.91
CA SER A 129 30.78 35.29 -27.93
C SER A 129 31.55 34.08 -27.41
N ALA A 130 31.76 33.95 -26.09
CA ALA A 130 32.41 32.81 -25.47
C ALA A 130 31.42 31.73 -25.01
N SER A 131 30.13 31.95 -25.09
CA SER A 131 29.10 31.04 -24.56
C SER A 131 29.25 29.62 -25.11
N ASP A 132 29.41 29.45 -26.41
CA ASP A 132 29.58 28.13 -27.05
C ASP A 132 30.87 27.42 -26.59
N ALA A 133 31.97 28.18 -26.44
CA ALA A 133 33.22 27.62 -25.97
C ALA A 133 33.14 27.20 -24.50
N ILE A 134 32.49 27.99 -23.66
CA ILE A 134 32.22 27.63 -22.25
C ILE A 134 31.34 26.38 -22.16
N LYS A 135 30.24 26.36 -22.92
CA LYS A 135 29.32 25.23 -23.01
C LYS A 135 30.05 23.94 -23.46
N GLY A 136 30.85 24.04 -24.52
CA GLY A 136 31.65 22.93 -25.03
C GLY A 136 32.66 22.41 -24.02
N ALA A 137 33.49 23.30 -23.44
CA ALA A 137 34.48 22.92 -22.43
C ALA A 137 33.87 22.31 -21.17
N LEU A 138 32.70 22.83 -20.73
CA LEU A 138 31.97 22.25 -19.62
C LEU A 138 31.41 20.86 -19.97
N GLY A 139 30.89 20.66 -21.18
CA GLY A 139 30.39 19.37 -21.66
C GLY A 139 31.50 18.30 -21.72
N ASP A 140 32.69 18.70 -22.24
CA ASP A 140 33.86 17.82 -22.30
C ASP A 140 34.35 17.45 -20.87
N TRP A 141 34.37 18.43 -19.97
CA TRP A 141 34.73 18.21 -18.57
C TRP A 141 33.74 17.29 -17.86
N LEU A 142 32.45 17.48 -18.04
CA LEU A 142 31.42 16.61 -17.45
C LEU A 142 31.59 15.15 -17.86
N ASN A 143 31.86 14.90 -19.14
CA ASN A 143 32.04 13.54 -19.65
C ASN A 143 33.36 12.86 -19.22
N THR A 144 34.28 13.60 -18.62
CA THR A 144 35.56 13.07 -18.13
C THR A 144 35.73 13.15 -16.62
N SER A 145 34.88 13.88 -15.91
CA SER A 145 35.09 14.24 -14.51
C SER A 145 33.80 14.26 -13.69
N LEU A 146 32.71 13.67 -14.20
CA LEU A 146 31.41 13.62 -13.49
C LEU A 146 31.51 12.88 -12.15
N ASP A 147 32.48 11.99 -11.99
CA ASP A 147 32.82 11.28 -10.75
C ASP A 147 33.22 12.22 -9.60
N GLN A 148 33.63 13.47 -9.90
CA GLN A 148 33.87 14.48 -8.86
C GLN A 148 32.57 14.95 -8.19
N PHE A 149 31.41 14.81 -8.83
CA PHE A 149 30.12 14.95 -8.20
C PHE A 149 29.75 13.60 -7.56
N ASN A 150 30.23 13.36 -6.36
CA ASN A 150 30.14 12.08 -5.66
C ASN A 150 28.91 11.97 -4.73
N HIS A 151 27.88 12.77 -4.98
CA HIS A 151 26.66 12.76 -4.19
C HIS A 151 25.91 11.43 -4.31
N VAL A 152 25.60 10.83 -3.15
CA VAL A 152 24.75 9.64 -3.06
C VAL A 152 23.33 10.11 -2.72
N PHE A 153 22.42 9.99 -3.68
CA PHE A 153 21.02 10.39 -3.51
C PHE A 153 20.27 9.41 -2.60
N ALA A 154 20.53 8.12 -2.78
CA ALA A 154 19.98 7.06 -1.94
C ALA A 154 20.96 5.89 -1.89
N ALA A 155 20.97 5.15 -0.80
CA ALA A 155 21.68 3.89 -0.66
C ALA A 155 20.66 2.77 -0.41
N VAL A 156 20.69 1.71 -1.21
CA VAL A 156 19.77 0.57 -1.09
C VAL A 156 20.55 -0.68 -0.78
N ASP A 157 20.26 -1.28 0.36
CA ASP A 157 20.88 -2.55 0.76
C ASP A 157 20.04 -3.73 0.24
N LEU A 158 20.63 -4.53 -0.63
CA LEU A 158 19.99 -5.72 -1.21
C LEU A 158 20.16 -6.97 -0.33
N SER A 159 20.93 -6.90 0.76
CA SER A 159 21.21 -8.05 1.64
C SER A 159 20.67 -7.91 3.04
N THR A 160 20.32 -6.73 3.48
CA THR A 160 19.59 -6.66 4.72
C THR A 160 18.32 -7.45 4.51
N SER A 161 18.31 -8.64 5.06
CA SER A 161 17.07 -9.29 5.36
C SER A 161 16.27 -8.28 6.20
N VAL A 162 15.42 -7.52 5.53
CA VAL A 162 14.18 -7.08 6.11
C VAL A 162 13.74 -8.29 6.88
N ASP A 163 13.62 -8.21 8.15
CA ASP A 163 13.43 -9.30 9.10
C ASP A 163 13.15 -10.65 8.40
N THR A 164 13.82 -11.74 8.79
CA THR A 164 13.62 -13.07 8.17
C THR A 164 12.20 -13.60 8.36
N GLY A 165 11.26 -12.75 8.78
CA GLY A 165 9.85 -12.98 9.03
C GLY A 165 8.94 -12.55 7.89
N ASP A 166 7.79 -12.06 8.29
CA ASP A 166 6.63 -11.75 7.44
C ASP A 166 6.85 -10.63 6.42
N PHE A 167 7.93 -9.87 6.52
CA PHE A 167 8.28 -8.76 5.62
C PHE A 167 9.40 -9.08 4.63
N ALA A 168 9.93 -10.31 4.64
CA ALA A 168 11.05 -10.70 3.77
C ALA A 168 10.77 -10.44 2.27
N TRP A 169 9.51 -10.47 1.86
CA TRP A 169 9.05 -10.19 0.50
C TRP A 169 9.25 -8.73 0.07
N LEU A 170 9.43 -7.78 1.01
CA LEU A 170 9.71 -6.37 0.70
C LEU A 170 11.15 -6.13 0.28
N GLN A 171 12.02 -7.14 0.38
CA GLN A 171 13.43 -7.00 -0.01
C GLN A 171 13.56 -6.66 -1.50
N PRO A 172 14.19 -5.53 -1.86
CA PRO A 172 14.42 -5.18 -3.25
C PRO A 172 15.35 -6.19 -3.94
N THR A 173 14.98 -6.60 -5.14
CA THR A 173 15.79 -7.50 -5.98
C THR A 173 16.17 -6.87 -7.33
N TYR A 174 15.45 -5.85 -7.76
CA TYR A 174 15.75 -5.03 -8.92
C TYR A 174 15.40 -3.57 -8.62
N LEU A 175 16.26 -2.63 -9.02
CA LEU A 175 16.16 -1.22 -8.68
C LEU A 175 16.01 -0.36 -9.93
N GLY A 176 15.23 0.69 -9.80
CA GLY A 176 15.11 1.81 -10.72
C GLY A 176 14.97 3.12 -9.95
N TYR A 177 15.06 4.23 -10.64
CA TYR A 177 14.74 5.54 -10.10
C TYR A 177 13.91 6.32 -11.10
N ALA A 178 13.16 7.30 -10.60
CA ALA A 178 12.34 8.13 -11.45
C ALA A 178 12.27 9.57 -10.93
N ILE A 179 11.99 10.47 -11.88
CA ILE A 179 11.81 11.90 -11.65
C ILE A 179 10.46 12.29 -12.22
N TYR A 180 9.73 13.06 -11.46
CA TYR A 180 8.45 13.61 -11.88
C TYR A 180 8.39 15.11 -11.62
N THR A 181 8.13 15.91 -12.66
CA THR A 181 8.19 17.38 -12.61
C THR A 181 6.92 18.06 -13.12
N GLU A 182 5.95 17.29 -13.63
CA GLU A 182 4.76 17.85 -14.25
C GLU A 182 3.76 18.34 -13.21
N ASN A 183 3.03 19.41 -13.57
CA ASN A 183 1.92 19.96 -12.78
C ASN A 183 2.26 20.48 -11.38
N PHE A 184 3.54 20.72 -11.07
CA PHE A 184 3.96 21.41 -9.86
C PHE A 184 4.26 22.89 -10.14
N ALA A 185 3.93 23.74 -9.17
CA ALA A 185 4.17 25.17 -9.28
C ALA A 185 5.63 25.58 -8.97
N SER A 186 6.35 24.74 -8.22
CA SER A 186 7.71 25.01 -7.78
C SER A 186 8.62 23.81 -8.05
N VAL A 187 9.87 24.08 -8.42
CA VAL A 187 10.94 23.08 -8.52
C VAL A 187 11.14 22.34 -7.19
N ASP A 188 10.93 23.00 -6.06
CA ASP A 188 11.06 22.43 -4.74
C ASP A 188 10.07 21.27 -4.49
N ASP A 189 8.94 21.29 -5.18
CA ASP A 189 7.90 20.27 -5.06
C ASP A 189 8.04 19.11 -6.06
N TYR A 190 8.97 19.21 -7.03
CA TYR A 190 9.26 18.11 -7.95
C TYR A 190 9.65 16.86 -7.17
N LEU A 191 9.38 15.69 -7.74
CA LEU A 191 9.58 14.42 -7.06
C LEU A 191 10.80 13.69 -7.60
N PHE A 192 11.52 13.08 -6.68
CA PHE A 192 12.62 12.17 -6.94
C PHE A 192 12.35 10.87 -6.16
N GLY A 193 12.47 9.71 -6.82
CA GLY A 193 12.14 8.46 -6.15
C GLY A 193 12.98 7.26 -6.58
N VAL A 194 13.00 6.29 -5.69
CA VAL A 194 13.55 4.95 -5.90
C VAL A 194 12.39 3.99 -6.16
N LEU A 195 12.53 3.18 -7.19
CA LEU A 195 11.59 2.16 -7.61
C LEU A 195 12.22 0.80 -7.39
N ALA A 196 11.45 -0.17 -6.90
CA ALA A 196 11.98 -1.51 -6.71
C ALA A 196 11.00 -2.60 -7.14
N MET A 197 11.57 -3.69 -7.65
CA MET A 197 10.90 -4.98 -7.73
C MET A 197 11.41 -5.87 -6.61
N THR A 198 10.55 -6.73 -6.13
CA THR A 198 10.82 -7.70 -5.06
C THR A 198 10.77 -9.13 -5.60
N GLU A 199 11.04 -10.14 -4.77
CA GLU A 199 10.86 -11.56 -5.10
C GLU A 199 11.52 -12.02 -6.41
N ASN A 200 12.69 -11.47 -6.75
CA ASN A 200 13.43 -11.75 -7.99
C ASN A 200 12.69 -11.35 -9.29
N ARG A 201 11.67 -10.52 -9.19
CA ARG A 201 11.04 -9.92 -10.37
C ARG A 201 11.96 -8.86 -10.99
N THR A 202 11.81 -8.60 -12.28
CA THR A 202 12.60 -7.60 -13.00
C THR A 202 11.73 -6.46 -13.52
N GLY A 203 12.18 -5.23 -13.31
CA GLY A 203 11.57 -4.00 -13.83
C GLY A 203 12.19 -3.51 -15.16
N SER A 204 13.05 -4.27 -15.81
CA SER A 204 13.82 -3.83 -16.99
C SER A 204 12.99 -3.35 -18.19
N ARG A 205 11.69 -3.67 -18.22
CA ARG A 205 10.74 -3.25 -19.26
C ARG A 205 9.71 -2.24 -18.76
N LEU A 206 9.78 -1.86 -17.50
CA LEU A 206 8.87 -0.90 -16.91
C LEU A 206 9.34 0.53 -17.17
N SER A 207 8.39 1.44 -17.37
CA SER A 207 8.69 2.86 -17.40
C SER A 207 9.13 3.34 -16.01
N PRO A 208 10.21 4.12 -15.90
CA PRO A 208 10.60 4.75 -14.64
C PRO A 208 9.70 5.96 -14.38
N GLU A 209 8.58 5.74 -13.74
CA GLU A 209 7.55 6.75 -13.49
C GLU A 209 7.15 6.78 -12.02
N LEU A 210 6.93 7.98 -11.47
CA LEU A 210 6.37 8.22 -10.14
C LEU A 210 4.95 8.76 -10.26
N ASP A 211 4.08 8.32 -9.37
CA ASP A 211 2.77 8.94 -9.21
C ASP A 211 2.93 10.30 -8.51
N PRO A 212 2.32 11.39 -9.02
CA PRO A 212 2.38 12.71 -8.41
C PRO A 212 1.82 12.76 -6.99
N GLY A 213 0.94 11.83 -6.64
CA GLY A 213 0.35 11.71 -5.31
C GLY A 213 1.14 10.82 -4.34
N ILE A 214 2.35 10.35 -4.69
CA ILE A 214 3.15 9.43 -3.86
C ILE A 214 3.34 9.94 -2.43
N ILE A 215 3.50 11.26 -2.24
CA ILE A 215 3.67 11.90 -0.93
C ILE A 215 2.30 12.38 -0.43
N PRO A 216 1.74 11.78 0.63
CA PRO A 216 0.49 12.26 1.21
C PRO A 216 0.62 13.69 1.77
N ALA A 217 -0.51 14.39 1.83
CA ALA A 217 -0.54 15.73 2.43
C ALA A 217 -0.07 15.69 3.90
N GLY A 218 0.84 16.58 4.26
CA GLY A 218 1.42 16.67 5.60
C GLY A 218 2.63 15.77 5.85
N SER A 219 3.07 15.00 4.84
CA SER A 219 4.27 14.16 4.90
C SER A 219 5.44 14.79 4.15
N ASP A 220 6.66 14.42 4.53
CA ASP A 220 7.90 14.85 3.86
C ASP A 220 8.27 13.89 2.72
N ALA A 221 7.95 12.61 2.88
CA ALA A 221 8.19 11.57 1.89
C ALA A 221 6.99 10.59 1.82
N GLY A 222 6.95 9.75 0.80
CA GLY A 222 5.93 8.73 0.63
C GLY A 222 6.51 7.41 0.15
N PHE A 223 5.88 6.32 0.59
CA PHE A 223 6.21 4.97 0.16
C PHE A 223 4.94 4.28 -0.34
N LEU A 224 5.02 3.67 -1.50
CA LEU A 224 3.93 2.91 -2.10
C LEU A 224 4.27 1.44 -2.18
N ILE A 225 3.29 0.61 -1.90
CA ILE A 225 3.32 -0.83 -2.18
C ILE A 225 2.22 -1.14 -3.19
N SER A 226 2.55 -1.88 -4.22
CA SER A 226 1.59 -2.22 -5.29
C SER A 226 0.40 -3.03 -4.76
N PRO A 227 -0.78 -2.88 -5.36
CA PRO A 227 -1.95 -3.67 -4.96
C PRO A 227 -1.72 -5.17 -5.15
N THR A 228 -0.91 -5.57 -6.13
CA THR A 228 -0.54 -6.97 -6.35
C THR A 228 0.26 -7.52 -5.18
N CYS A 229 1.27 -6.80 -4.69
CA CYS A 229 2.02 -7.22 -3.51
C CYS A 229 1.14 -7.26 -2.25
N VAL A 230 0.27 -6.25 -2.05
CA VAL A 230 -0.68 -6.25 -0.94
C VAL A 230 -1.58 -7.47 -1.01
N MET A 231 -2.10 -7.81 -2.19
CA MET A 231 -2.97 -8.96 -2.36
C MET A 231 -2.23 -10.28 -2.12
N GLN A 232 -1.10 -10.48 -2.79
CA GLN A 232 -0.37 -11.74 -2.78
C GLN A 232 0.37 -12.02 -1.47
N GLN A 233 0.88 -10.98 -0.81
CA GLN A 233 1.73 -11.16 0.37
C GLN A 233 0.99 -10.87 1.67
N MET A 234 -0.03 -10.02 1.62
CA MET A 234 -0.74 -9.60 2.82
C MET A 234 -2.13 -10.25 2.94
N PHE A 235 -2.87 -10.47 1.86
CA PHE A 235 -4.23 -11.01 1.95
C PHE A 235 -4.31 -12.51 1.66
N GLU A 236 -3.79 -12.96 0.51
CA GLU A 236 -3.97 -14.35 0.06
C GLU A 236 -3.52 -15.41 1.07
N PRO A 237 -2.34 -15.31 1.72
CA PRO A 237 -1.87 -16.34 2.63
C PRO A 237 -2.83 -16.60 3.79
N HIS A 238 -3.63 -15.59 4.17
CA HIS A 238 -4.51 -15.64 5.32
C HIS A 238 -5.99 -15.84 4.96
N VAL A 239 -6.37 -15.51 3.71
CA VAL A 239 -7.72 -15.76 3.20
C VAL A 239 -7.99 -17.26 3.13
N ALA A 240 -7.01 -18.06 2.71
CA ALA A 240 -7.14 -19.52 2.66
C ALA A 240 -7.44 -20.14 4.04
N ASP A 241 -6.85 -19.61 5.10
CA ASP A 241 -7.05 -20.08 6.48
C ASP A 241 -8.49 -19.86 7.00
N LEU A 242 -9.29 -19.02 6.32
CA LEU A 242 -10.69 -18.81 6.67
C LEU A 242 -11.59 -19.99 6.25
N PHE A 243 -11.11 -20.84 5.36
CA PHE A 243 -11.86 -21.91 4.75
C PHE A 243 -11.33 -23.27 5.15
N LYS A 244 -12.20 -24.28 5.12
CA LYS A 244 -11.94 -25.61 5.63
C LYS A 244 -11.08 -26.44 4.68
N GLY A 245 -9.80 -26.58 5.02
CA GLY A 245 -8.86 -27.41 4.25
C GLY A 245 -8.39 -26.77 2.95
N ASP A 246 -8.66 -25.49 2.73
CA ASP A 246 -8.22 -24.78 1.56
C ASP A 246 -6.78 -24.26 1.70
N THR A 247 -6.19 -23.92 0.57
CA THR A 247 -4.81 -23.44 0.46
C THR A 247 -4.77 -22.23 -0.49
N PRO A 248 -3.70 -21.45 -0.54
CA PRO A 248 -3.55 -20.40 -1.55
C PRO A 248 -3.80 -20.87 -2.99
N ALA A 249 -3.50 -22.12 -3.32
CA ALA A 249 -3.79 -22.70 -4.65
C ALA A 249 -5.29 -22.81 -4.99
N SER A 250 -6.19 -22.61 -4.01
CA SER A 250 -7.65 -22.54 -4.25
C SER A 250 -8.11 -21.20 -4.81
N PHE A 251 -7.19 -20.24 -4.97
CA PHE A 251 -7.46 -18.87 -5.40
C PHE A 251 -6.68 -18.50 -6.66
N ASP A 252 -7.16 -17.48 -7.36
CA ASP A 252 -6.50 -16.85 -8.51
C ASP A 252 -6.86 -15.36 -8.55
N TYR A 253 -6.31 -14.61 -9.49
CA TYR A 253 -6.39 -13.16 -9.54
C TYR A 253 -7.05 -12.65 -10.81
N LEU A 254 -7.83 -11.57 -10.65
CA LEU A 254 -8.35 -10.73 -11.72
C LEU A 254 -7.79 -9.31 -11.57
N ASP A 255 -8.08 -8.46 -12.58
CA ASP A 255 -7.80 -7.03 -12.56
C ASP A 255 -6.34 -6.70 -12.23
N ALA A 256 -5.41 -7.38 -12.89
CA ALA A 256 -3.97 -7.22 -12.67
C ALA A 256 -3.52 -7.44 -11.20
N GLY A 257 -4.17 -8.39 -10.53
CA GLY A 257 -3.83 -8.76 -9.14
C GLY A 257 -4.58 -7.96 -8.07
N MET A 258 -5.55 -7.13 -8.45
CA MET A 258 -6.35 -6.35 -7.49
C MET A 258 -7.56 -7.10 -6.93
N THR A 259 -7.95 -8.21 -7.52
CA THR A 259 -9.07 -9.04 -7.07
C THR A 259 -8.64 -10.48 -6.91
N LEU A 260 -8.73 -11.00 -5.71
CA LEU A 260 -8.56 -12.41 -5.37
C LEU A 260 -9.94 -13.08 -5.44
N TYR A 261 -10.04 -14.23 -6.08
CA TYR A 261 -11.26 -15.01 -6.16
C TYR A 261 -10.97 -16.50 -6.06
N ASN A 262 -11.96 -17.30 -5.64
CA ASN A 262 -11.79 -18.74 -5.53
C ASN A 262 -12.01 -19.46 -6.86
N THR A 263 -11.11 -20.37 -7.19
CA THR A 263 -11.20 -21.24 -8.40
C THR A 263 -11.82 -22.59 -8.12
N THR A 264 -11.92 -22.96 -6.83
CA THR A 264 -12.47 -24.23 -6.36
C THR A 264 -13.62 -23.96 -5.39
N VAL A 265 -14.38 -24.99 -5.05
CA VAL A 265 -15.40 -24.91 -3.99
C VAL A 265 -14.70 -24.69 -2.66
N LEU A 266 -15.10 -23.64 -1.92
CA LEU A 266 -14.60 -23.36 -0.57
C LEU A 266 -15.56 -23.92 0.46
N GLY A 267 -15.05 -24.71 1.41
CA GLY A 267 -15.79 -25.19 2.56
C GLY A 267 -15.70 -24.20 3.73
N LEU A 268 -16.82 -23.88 4.39
CA LEU A 268 -16.77 -23.08 5.61
C LEU A 268 -16.49 -23.96 6.84
N PRO A 269 -15.86 -23.40 7.89
CA PRO A 269 -15.79 -24.06 9.19
C PRO A 269 -17.17 -24.45 9.70
N ASP A 270 -17.27 -25.54 10.48
CA ASP A 270 -18.52 -25.96 11.11
C ASP A 270 -19.08 -24.89 12.04
N PHE A 271 -20.38 -24.68 12.02
CA PHE A 271 -21.05 -23.72 12.89
C PHE A 271 -22.40 -24.23 13.40
N THR A 272 -22.89 -23.59 14.44
CA THR A 272 -24.16 -23.97 15.04
C THR A 272 -25.14 -22.81 14.97
N LEU A 273 -26.32 -23.08 14.44
CA LEU A 273 -27.43 -22.14 14.37
C LEU A 273 -28.00 -21.87 15.77
N SER A 274 -28.73 -20.77 15.93
CA SER A 274 -29.32 -20.38 17.23
C SER A 274 -30.36 -21.39 17.76
N ASP A 275 -30.94 -22.18 16.88
CA ASP A 275 -31.85 -23.30 17.27
C ASP A 275 -31.10 -24.59 17.66
N GLY A 276 -29.77 -24.55 17.69
CA GLY A 276 -28.90 -25.69 18.03
C GLY A 276 -28.57 -26.59 16.84
N HIS A 277 -29.04 -26.29 15.62
CA HIS A 277 -28.70 -27.09 14.45
C HIS A 277 -27.24 -26.85 14.03
N LYS A 278 -26.47 -27.96 13.90
CA LYS A 278 -25.07 -27.88 13.46
C LYS A 278 -25.01 -27.98 11.95
N VAL A 279 -24.38 -26.96 11.32
CA VAL A 279 -24.08 -26.91 9.88
C VAL A 279 -22.64 -27.36 9.67
N THR A 280 -22.43 -28.35 8.81
CA THR A 280 -21.11 -28.91 8.52
C THR A 280 -20.80 -28.97 7.03
N ASP A 281 -21.76 -28.60 6.19
CA ASP A 281 -21.76 -28.70 4.73
C ASP A 281 -21.80 -27.34 4.02
N ALA A 282 -21.59 -26.25 4.78
CA ALA A 282 -21.62 -24.91 4.18
C ALA A 282 -20.46 -24.74 3.20
N SER A 283 -20.78 -24.28 1.99
CA SER A 283 -19.81 -24.10 0.91
C SER A 283 -20.14 -22.93 0.01
N ILE A 284 -19.11 -22.39 -0.63
CA ILE A 284 -19.18 -21.39 -1.69
C ILE A 284 -18.64 -22.06 -2.96
N ASN A 285 -19.40 -21.97 -4.06
CA ASN A 285 -18.94 -22.53 -5.32
C ASN A 285 -17.72 -21.77 -5.86
N ALA A 286 -17.03 -22.35 -6.86
CA ALA A 286 -16.00 -21.64 -7.61
C ALA A 286 -16.56 -20.32 -8.15
N ASP A 287 -15.73 -19.29 -8.18
CA ASP A 287 -16.06 -17.91 -8.54
C ASP A 287 -17.07 -17.23 -7.57
N GLY A 288 -17.42 -17.87 -6.47
CA GLY A 288 -18.40 -17.36 -5.52
C GLY A 288 -17.83 -16.46 -4.43
N PHE A 289 -16.53 -16.50 -4.15
CA PHE A 289 -15.84 -15.62 -3.21
C PHE A 289 -14.96 -14.61 -3.94
N SER A 290 -14.93 -13.38 -3.47
CA SER A 290 -13.96 -12.39 -3.94
C SER A 290 -13.54 -11.42 -2.84
N LEU A 291 -12.25 -11.04 -2.88
CA LEU A 291 -11.67 -9.95 -2.12
C LEU A 291 -11.01 -8.99 -3.12
N ALA A 292 -11.47 -7.75 -3.18
CA ALA A 292 -11.00 -6.78 -4.16
C ALA A 292 -10.46 -5.52 -3.50
N ILE A 293 -9.31 -5.03 -3.97
CA ILE A 293 -8.75 -3.74 -3.60
C ILE A 293 -9.32 -2.68 -4.54
N GLY A 294 -10.03 -1.70 -3.97
CA GLY A 294 -10.53 -0.53 -4.68
C GLY A 294 -9.80 0.75 -4.28
N SER A 295 -10.26 1.87 -4.81
CA SER A 295 -9.74 3.18 -4.40
C SER A 295 -10.24 3.53 -3.00
N GLY A 296 -9.37 3.35 -1.99
CA GLY A 296 -9.65 3.64 -0.58
C GLY A 296 -10.44 2.55 0.16
N SER A 297 -10.63 1.38 -0.43
CA SER A 297 -11.41 0.32 0.20
C SER A 297 -10.99 -1.09 -0.20
N VAL A 298 -11.28 -2.03 0.69
CA VAL A 298 -11.28 -3.47 0.40
C VAL A 298 -12.72 -3.95 0.37
N VAL A 299 -13.11 -4.57 -0.72
CA VAL A 299 -14.44 -5.16 -0.90
C VAL A 299 -14.34 -6.66 -0.67
N ILE A 300 -15.15 -7.19 0.23
CA ILE A 300 -15.30 -8.63 0.45
C ILE A 300 -16.69 -9.02 0.00
N ALA A 301 -16.80 -10.01 -0.85
CA ALA A 301 -18.07 -10.51 -1.32
C ALA A 301 -18.05 -12.04 -1.42
N PHE A 302 -19.20 -12.64 -1.17
CA PHE A 302 -19.48 -14.00 -1.60
C PHE A 302 -20.90 -14.11 -2.12
N THR A 303 -21.07 -14.93 -3.14
CA THR A 303 -22.32 -15.19 -3.82
C THR A 303 -22.57 -16.68 -3.81
N GLY A 304 -23.79 -17.07 -3.47
CA GLY A 304 -24.18 -18.47 -3.48
C GLY A 304 -23.52 -19.33 -2.39
N LEU A 305 -23.25 -18.76 -1.20
CA LEU A 305 -22.95 -19.57 -0.03
C LEU A 305 -24.15 -20.45 0.27
N THR A 306 -23.97 -21.77 0.21
CA THR A 306 -25.07 -22.74 0.40
C THR A 306 -24.79 -23.68 1.55
N PHE A 307 -25.85 -24.08 2.26
CA PHE A 307 -25.80 -25.15 3.25
C PHE A 307 -27.19 -25.79 3.44
N THR A 308 -27.21 -26.99 3.98
CA THR A 308 -28.44 -27.70 4.33
C THR A 308 -28.86 -27.33 5.74
N TYR A 309 -30.03 -26.68 5.88
CA TYR A 309 -30.59 -26.40 7.20
C TYR A 309 -31.24 -27.63 7.82
N LYS A 310 -32.12 -28.29 7.10
CA LYS A 310 -32.77 -29.57 7.43
C LYS A 310 -32.92 -30.39 6.16
N PRO A 311 -33.14 -31.71 6.25
CA PRO A 311 -33.34 -32.50 5.04
C PRO A 311 -34.42 -31.90 4.12
N GLY A 312 -34.01 -31.57 2.88
CA GLY A 312 -34.88 -30.95 1.90
C GLY A 312 -34.90 -29.42 1.89
N TYR A 313 -34.16 -28.73 2.77
CA TYR A 313 -34.07 -27.28 2.80
C TYR A 313 -32.65 -26.81 2.59
N THR A 314 -32.41 -26.14 1.50
CA THR A 314 -31.12 -25.51 1.19
C THR A 314 -31.23 -24.01 1.37
N VAL A 315 -30.33 -23.44 2.14
CA VAL A 315 -30.18 -22.00 2.32
C VAL A 315 -29.08 -21.51 1.39
N THR A 316 -29.32 -20.40 0.70
CA THR A 316 -28.34 -19.70 -0.11
C THR A 316 -28.20 -18.27 0.40
N VAL A 317 -26.95 -17.80 0.57
CA VAL A 317 -26.66 -16.46 1.07
C VAL A 317 -25.69 -15.77 0.14
N ASP A 318 -25.99 -14.53 -0.21
CA ASP A 318 -25.06 -13.60 -0.84
C ASP A 318 -24.69 -12.51 0.17
N TYR A 319 -23.46 -12.07 0.11
CA TYR A 319 -22.91 -11.09 1.03
C TYR A 319 -21.93 -10.16 0.33
N ARG A 320 -21.93 -8.88 0.69
CA ARG A 320 -20.96 -7.91 0.23
C ARG A 320 -20.72 -6.85 1.29
N SER A 321 -19.46 -6.59 1.63
CA SER A 321 -19.04 -5.48 2.49
C SER A 321 -17.97 -4.62 1.81
N VAL A 322 -17.94 -3.36 2.21
CA VAL A 322 -16.92 -2.39 1.80
C VAL A 322 -16.19 -1.92 3.06
N ASN A 323 -14.87 -2.03 3.07
CA ASN A 323 -14.05 -1.76 4.24
C ASN A 323 -12.96 -0.76 3.88
N ALA A 324 -12.77 0.29 4.67
CA ALA A 324 -11.65 1.21 4.53
C ALA A 324 -10.47 0.73 5.38
N MET A 325 -9.26 0.85 4.83
CA MET A 325 -8.04 0.66 5.60
C MET A 325 -7.72 1.97 6.32
N ALA A 326 -7.54 1.90 7.63
CA ALA A 326 -7.23 3.03 8.49
C ALA A 326 -6.22 2.60 9.58
N THR A 327 -5.68 3.56 10.28
CA THR A 327 -4.90 3.33 11.50
C THR A 327 -5.78 3.55 12.72
N ASP A 328 -5.62 2.72 13.75
CA ASP A 328 -6.22 2.98 15.07
C ASP A 328 -5.46 4.06 15.84
N SER A 329 -5.89 4.35 17.07
CA SER A 329 -5.25 5.36 17.94
C SER A 329 -3.81 5.00 18.32
N ASP A 330 -3.43 3.74 18.24
CA ASP A 330 -2.12 3.21 18.62
C ASP A 330 -1.21 2.97 17.40
N GLY A 331 -1.69 3.35 16.20
CA GLY A 331 -0.94 3.27 14.94
C GLY A 331 -0.99 1.92 14.23
N HIS A 332 -1.87 0.98 14.66
CA HIS A 332 -2.02 -0.29 13.96
C HIS A 332 -2.93 -0.17 12.74
N LEU A 333 -2.58 -0.86 11.66
CA LEU A 333 -3.44 -0.99 10.49
C LEU A 333 -4.69 -1.78 10.84
N GLN A 334 -5.84 -1.20 10.54
CA GLN A 334 -7.12 -1.89 10.68
C GLN A 334 -7.99 -1.67 9.44
N LEU A 335 -8.87 -2.62 9.20
CA LEU A 335 -9.92 -2.47 8.20
C LEU A 335 -11.24 -2.15 8.93
N THR A 336 -11.79 -1.00 8.63
CA THR A 336 -13.05 -0.53 9.23
C THR A 336 -14.14 -0.55 8.18
N GLN A 337 -15.25 -1.21 8.49
CA GLN A 337 -16.38 -1.28 7.58
C GLN A 337 -16.97 0.12 7.32
N THR A 338 -17.18 0.45 6.05
CA THR A 338 -17.79 1.70 5.60
C THR A 338 -19.23 1.44 5.13
N GLY A 339 -20.17 1.71 6.01
CA GLY A 339 -21.59 1.49 5.72
C GLY A 339 -22.07 0.08 6.09
N ALA A 340 -23.37 -0.16 5.93
CA ALA A 340 -23.97 -1.47 6.16
C ALA A 340 -23.60 -2.45 5.04
N PRO A 341 -23.32 -3.73 5.36
CA PRO A 341 -23.12 -4.74 4.33
C PRO A 341 -24.45 -5.04 3.63
N THR A 342 -24.35 -5.48 2.39
CA THR A 342 -25.50 -6.03 1.68
C THR A 342 -25.54 -7.53 1.94
N VAL A 343 -26.68 -8.03 2.42
CA VAL A 343 -26.93 -9.47 2.62
C VAL A 343 -28.23 -9.83 1.96
N SER A 344 -28.25 -10.83 1.12
CA SER A 344 -29.48 -11.45 0.63
C SER A 344 -29.49 -12.93 0.96
N MET A 345 -30.65 -13.47 1.26
CA MET A 345 -30.81 -14.87 1.61
C MET A 345 -32.02 -15.46 0.92
N SER A 346 -31.86 -16.65 0.39
CA SER A 346 -32.97 -17.43 -0.18
C SER A 346 -32.96 -18.85 0.39
N ILE A 347 -34.12 -19.46 0.48
CA ILE A 347 -34.28 -20.84 0.89
C ILE A 347 -35.05 -21.58 -0.19
N SER A 348 -34.50 -22.69 -0.65
CA SER A 348 -35.16 -23.59 -1.58
C SER A 348 -35.61 -24.87 -0.91
N GLU A 349 -36.77 -25.39 -1.30
CA GLU A 349 -37.34 -26.62 -0.79
C GLU A 349 -37.43 -27.68 -1.89
N SER A 350 -37.13 -28.91 -1.54
CA SER A 350 -37.23 -30.04 -2.47
C SER A 350 -38.59 -30.76 -2.49
N SER A 351 -39.52 -30.43 -1.57
CA SER A 351 -40.83 -31.12 -1.48
C SER A 351 -41.89 -30.28 -0.74
N GLY A 352 -42.94 -30.00 -1.41
CA GLY A 352 -44.15 -29.20 -1.13
C GLY A 352 -44.79 -29.19 0.27
N GLN A 353 -44.12 -28.77 1.32
CA GLN A 353 -44.66 -28.56 2.66
C GLN A 353 -44.96 -27.09 2.97
N LYS A 354 -45.84 -26.84 3.95
CA LYS A 354 -46.41 -25.51 4.23
C LYS A 354 -45.37 -24.53 4.83
N TRP A 355 -45.01 -23.54 4.07
CA TRP A 355 -43.97 -22.55 4.29
C TRP A 355 -44.09 -21.63 5.52
N LYS A 356 -45.30 -21.23 5.89
CA LYS A 356 -45.55 -20.09 6.77
C LYS A 356 -45.12 -20.32 8.23
N GLU A 357 -45.25 -21.53 8.75
CA GLU A 357 -44.90 -21.85 10.15
C GLU A 357 -43.40 -22.10 10.34
N ILE A 358 -42.70 -22.45 9.24
CA ILE A 358 -41.24 -22.73 9.25
C ILE A 358 -40.46 -21.42 9.19
N TRP A 359 -41.01 -20.41 8.49
CA TRP A 359 -40.34 -19.14 8.26
C TRP A 359 -40.13 -18.29 9.52
N GLU A 360 -41.09 -18.24 10.42
CA GLU A 360 -41.02 -17.42 11.63
C GLU A 360 -39.93 -17.89 12.59
N GLY A 361 -39.55 -19.17 12.54
CA GLY A 361 -38.49 -19.73 13.38
C GLY A 361 -37.09 -19.84 12.72
N ILE A 362 -37.08 -20.09 11.40
CA ILE A 362 -35.86 -20.44 10.66
C ILE A 362 -35.06 -19.21 10.18
N GLY A 363 -35.75 -18.24 9.59
CA GLY A 363 -35.08 -17.08 8.99
C GLY A 363 -34.25 -16.29 9.99
N ILE A 364 -34.74 -16.20 11.23
CA ILE A 364 -34.08 -15.52 12.33
C ILE A 364 -32.82 -16.26 12.78
N SER A 365 -32.93 -17.59 12.91
CA SER A 365 -31.83 -18.41 13.42
C SER A 365 -30.69 -18.58 12.41
N ILE A 366 -31.02 -18.61 11.11
CA ILE A 366 -30.04 -18.78 10.04
C ILE A 366 -29.18 -17.53 9.87
N ALA A 367 -29.81 -16.34 9.81
CA ALA A 367 -29.07 -15.09 9.71
C ALA A 367 -28.07 -14.93 10.86
N ALA A 368 -28.52 -15.25 12.09
CA ALA A 368 -27.69 -15.18 13.29
C ALA A 368 -26.49 -16.13 13.29
N ALA A 369 -26.63 -17.29 12.71
CA ALA A 369 -25.65 -18.35 12.81
C ALA A 369 -24.61 -18.35 11.69
N ILE A 370 -25.00 -17.95 10.48
CA ILE A 370 -24.03 -17.67 9.39
C ILE A 370 -23.02 -16.64 9.89
N VAL A 371 -23.54 -15.62 10.56
CA VAL A 371 -22.75 -14.59 11.21
C VAL A 371 -21.76 -15.17 12.20
N GLY A 372 -22.20 -16.01 13.12
CA GLY A 372 -21.35 -16.63 14.12
C GLY A 372 -20.28 -17.57 13.55
N ALA A 373 -20.57 -18.29 12.46
CA ALA A 373 -19.67 -19.26 11.87
C ALA A 373 -18.50 -18.64 11.12
N VAL A 374 -18.81 -17.62 10.36
CA VAL A 374 -17.80 -16.90 9.55
C VAL A 374 -16.90 -16.04 10.43
N ILE A 375 -17.36 -15.67 11.65
CA ILE A 375 -16.57 -14.87 12.60
C ILE A 375 -15.70 -15.73 13.56
N GLY A 376 -15.74 -17.05 13.44
CA GLY A 376 -14.92 -17.90 14.31
C GLY A 376 -15.55 -18.16 15.69
N GLY A 377 -16.80 -18.55 15.70
CA GLY A 377 -17.48 -19.16 16.85
C GLY A 377 -17.93 -18.17 17.93
N VAL A 378 -19.23 -18.17 18.12
CA VAL A 378 -19.97 -17.60 19.26
C VAL A 378 -20.27 -16.11 19.21
N ALA A 379 -21.14 -15.72 18.28
CA ALA A 379 -22.03 -14.62 18.58
C ALA A 379 -23.26 -15.19 19.29
N GLU A 380 -23.63 -14.63 20.42
CA GLU A 380 -24.83 -15.09 21.11
C GLU A 380 -26.07 -15.00 20.25
N ALA A 381 -26.67 -16.14 20.04
CA ALA A 381 -27.86 -16.34 19.23
C ALA A 381 -29.05 -15.40 19.59
N GLY A 382 -29.04 -14.81 20.76
CA GLY A 382 -30.14 -13.98 21.24
C GLY A 382 -30.25 -12.58 20.61
N LEU A 383 -29.14 -11.91 20.32
CA LEU A 383 -29.13 -10.57 19.73
C LEU A 383 -29.37 -10.63 18.22
N ALA A 384 -28.73 -11.56 17.55
CA ALA A 384 -28.91 -11.80 16.14
C ALA A 384 -30.36 -12.23 15.82
N ALA A 385 -30.96 -13.09 16.65
CA ALA A 385 -32.34 -13.51 16.51
C ALA A 385 -33.34 -12.34 16.62
N ARG A 386 -33.13 -11.37 17.51
CA ARG A 386 -34.01 -10.20 17.66
C ARG A 386 -33.88 -9.19 16.52
N ALA A 387 -32.65 -8.96 16.04
CA ALA A 387 -32.42 -8.07 14.92
C ALA A 387 -33.01 -8.62 13.61
N ALA A 388 -32.88 -9.93 13.38
CA ALA A 388 -33.49 -10.61 12.25
C ALA A 388 -35.05 -10.64 12.33
N ALA A 389 -35.63 -10.80 13.53
CA ALA A 389 -37.08 -10.74 13.72
C ALA A 389 -37.67 -9.37 13.31
N ASN A 390 -36.98 -8.30 13.66
CA ASN A 390 -37.39 -6.93 13.29
C ASN A 390 -37.19 -6.64 11.79
N ALA A 391 -36.17 -7.21 11.15
CA ALA A 391 -35.91 -7.08 9.72
C ALA A 391 -36.95 -7.86 8.87
N ILE A 392 -37.35 -9.06 9.32
CA ILE A 392 -38.36 -9.90 8.63
C ILE A 392 -39.74 -9.24 8.64
N SER A 393 -40.08 -8.43 9.65
CA SER A 393 -41.35 -7.71 9.68
C SER A 393 -41.46 -6.59 8.64
N ALA A 394 -40.37 -6.20 8.00
CA ALA A 394 -40.27 -5.05 7.10
C ALA A 394 -40.34 -5.38 5.60
N GLY A 395 -40.21 -6.64 5.18
CA GLY A 395 -40.32 -6.99 3.77
C GLY A 395 -40.06 -8.46 3.46
N VAL A 396 -41.14 -9.25 3.38
CA VAL A 396 -41.09 -10.62 2.84
C VAL A 396 -41.85 -10.62 1.53
N ASP A 397 -41.16 -10.74 0.41
CA ASP A 397 -41.78 -11.00 -0.90
C ASP A 397 -41.72 -12.51 -1.18
N ALA A 398 -42.87 -13.15 -1.26
CA ALA A 398 -43.01 -14.54 -1.62
C ALA A 398 -43.34 -14.65 -3.10
N SER A 399 -42.46 -15.24 -3.90
CA SER A 399 -42.77 -15.54 -5.29
C SER A 399 -43.56 -16.85 -5.45
N VAL A 400 -44.29 -16.99 -6.57
CA VAL A 400 -45.19 -18.12 -6.83
C VAL A 400 -44.47 -19.43 -7.11
N ASP A 401 -43.15 -19.40 -7.25
CA ASP A 401 -42.28 -20.56 -7.56
C ASP A 401 -41.59 -21.19 -6.32
N GLY A 402 -41.94 -20.76 -5.11
CA GLY A 402 -41.41 -21.33 -3.89
C GLY A 402 -40.09 -20.75 -3.43
N THR A 403 -39.59 -19.69 -4.07
CA THR A 403 -38.40 -18.95 -3.63
C THR A 403 -38.79 -17.74 -2.81
N VAL A 404 -38.26 -17.56 -1.63
CA VAL A 404 -38.46 -16.37 -0.80
C VAL A 404 -37.12 -15.64 -0.64
N SER A 405 -37.08 -14.40 -1.06
CA SER A 405 -35.94 -13.52 -0.91
C SER A 405 -36.19 -12.55 0.25
N ILE A 406 -35.20 -12.43 1.12
CA ILE A 406 -35.19 -11.48 2.24
C ILE A 406 -34.08 -10.48 2.01
N GLU A 407 -34.39 -9.23 1.78
CA GLU A 407 -33.44 -8.14 1.85
C GLU A 407 -33.36 -7.63 3.30
N LEU A 408 -32.22 -7.75 3.92
CA LEU A 408 -31.98 -7.22 5.26
C LEU A 408 -31.59 -5.75 5.15
N ASN A 409 -32.56 -4.85 5.35
CA ASN A 409 -32.26 -3.44 5.59
C ASN A 409 -31.91 -3.28 7.08
N PRO A 410 -30.85 -2.57 7.44
CA PRO A 410 -30.47 -2.34 8.83
C PRO A 410 -31.50 -1.42 9.52
N VAL A 411 -32.46 -1.98 10.18
CA VAL A 411 -33.36 -1.25 11.11
C VAL A 411 -32.78 -1.41 12.51
N VAL A 412 -32.21 -0.35 13.04
CA VAL A 412 -31.68 -0.28 14.39
C VAL A 412 -32.80 -0.40 15.41
N ALA A 413 -32.93 -1.55 16.06
CA ALA A 413 -33.78 -1.70 17.24
C ALA A 413 -32.94 -1.41 18.49
N ALA A 414 -33.30 -0.39 19.24
CA ALA A 414 -32.59 0.02 20.45
C ALA A 414 -32.83 -0.96 21.61
N LEU A 415 -31.80 -1.71 21.96
CA LEU A 415 -31.66 -2.31 23.28
C LEU A 415 -31.22 -1.23 24.27
N SER A 416 -31.54 -1.36 25.56
CA SER A 416 -30.95 -0.48 26.54
C SER A 416 -29.43 -0.70 26.60
N PRO A 417 -28.61 0.32 26.84
CA PRO A 417 -27.13 0.19 26.86
C PRO A 417 -26.63 -0.88 27.84
N GLN A 418 -27.36 -1.17 28.89
CA GLN A 418 -27.02 -2.17 29.89
C GLN A 418 -27.27 -3.62 29.45
N GLU A 419 -28.36 -3.87 28.70
CA GLU A 419 -28.67 -5.18 28.15
C GLU A 419 -27.70 -5.55 27.02
N GLN A 420 -27.30 -4.55 26.24
CA GLN A 420 -26.32 -4.69 25.17
C GLN A 420 -24.93 -5.02 25.75
N LEU A 421 -24.49 -4.32 26.78
CA LEU A 421 -23.21 -4.54 27.42
C LEU A 421 -23.11 -5.94 28.09
N GLN A 422 -24.18 -6.45 28.68
CA GLN A 422 -24.18 -7.79 29.31
C GLN A 422 -24.11 -8.91 28.27
N ALA A 423 -24.80 -8.76 27.16
CA ALA A 423 -24.76 -9.69 26.05
C ALA A 423 -23.39 -9.70 25.36
N ASP A 424 -22.82 -8.53 25.14
CA ASP A 424 -21.49 -8.33 24.56
C ASP A 424 -20.38 -8.97 25.43
N ILE A 425 -20.44 -8.79 26.75
CA ILE A 425 -19.48 -9.41 27.69
C ILE A 425 -19.56 -10.95 27.72
N ALA A 426 -20.73 -11.53 27.58
CA ALA A 426 -20.89 -12.99 27.59
C ALA A 426 -20.37 -13.62 26.29
N ALA A 427 -20.66 -12.97 25.14
CA ALA A 427 -20.13 -13.38 23.83
C ALA A 427 -18.59 -13.33 23.79
N LEU A 428 -18.02 -12.28 24.36
CA LEU A 428 -16.59 -12.06 24.49
C LEU A 428 -15.87 -13.17 25.27
N LYS A 429 -16.39 -13.52 26.44
CA LYS A 429 -15.79 -14.57 27.29
C LYS A 429 -15.74 -15.93 26.59
N SER A 430 -16.73 -16.25 25.78
CA SER A 430 -16.77 -17.51 25.04
C SER A 430 -15.78 -17.53 23.88
N ALA A 431 -15.71 -16.43 23.11
CA ALA A 431 -14.78 -16.30 22.00
C ALA A 431 -13.30 -16.29 22.46
N VAL A 432 -12.97 -15.58 23.55
CA VAL A 432 -11.63 -15.58 24.16
C VAL A 432 -11.19 -16.98 24.58
N THR A 433 -12.11 -17.80 25.09
CA THR A 433 -11.77 -19.16 25.51
C THR A 433 -11.44 -20.08 24.34
N GLN A 434 -12.05 -19.90 23.19
CA GLN A 434 -11.79 -20.71 21.99
C GLN A 434 -10.50 -20.29 21.28
N LEU A 435 -10.17 -18.98 21.26
CA LEU A 435 -8.92 -18.49 20.67
C LEU A 435 -7.67 -18.80 21.51
N LYS A 436 -7.80 -18.87 22.82
CA LYS A 436 -6.70 -19.35 23.69
C LYS A 436 -6.26 -20.78 23.40
N ASN A 437 -7.09 -21.57 22.72
CA ASN A 437 -6.80 -22.95 22.33
C ASN A 437 -6.30 -23.08 20.87
N ALA A 438 -6.30 -22.00 20.10
CA ALA A 438 -5.67 -21.96 18.78
C ALA A 438 -4.22 -21.51 18.95
N ASP A 439 -3.25 -22.31 18.48
CA ASP A 439 -1.83 -21.95 18.50
C ASP A 439 -1.62 -20.54 17.96
N ALA A 440 -1.02 -19.69 18.79
CA ALA A 440 -0.84 -18.28 18.47
C ALA A 440 0.13 -18.13 17.28
N ALA A 441 -0.40 -17.79 16.12
CA ALA A 441 0.41 -17.33 15.01
C ALA A 441 0.99 -15.96 15.40
N VAL A 442 2.32 -15.85 15.37
CA VAL A 442 3.09 -14.64 15.72
C VAL A 442 3.39 -13.89 14.43
N GLY A 443 3.36 -12.54 14.44
CA GLY A 443 3.75 -11.72 13.33
C GLY A 443 2.59 -11.28 12.42
N PHE A 444 2.90 -10.99 11.15
CA PHE A 444 1.96 -10.49 10.15
C PHE A 444 0.80 -11.46 9.88
N ALA A 445 1.08 -12.76 9.94
CA ALA A 445 0.08 -13.81 9.87
C ALA A 445 -0.96 -13.69 10.99
N GLY A 446 -0.52 -13.41 12.23
CA GLY A 446 -1.40 -13.14 13.37
C GLY A 446 -2.23 -11.88 13.18
N PHE A 447 -1.62 -10.80 12.66
CA PHE A 447 -2.31 -9.55 12.34
C PHE A 447 -3.42 -9.76 11.30
N PHE A 448 -3.14 -10.47 10.21
CA PHE A 448 -4.16 -10.71 9.18
C PHE A 448 -5.22 -11.68 9.63
N ARG A 449 -4.86 -12.74 10.33
CA ARG A 449 -5.84 -13.66 10.92
C ARG A 449 -6.77 -12.93 11.89
N ALA A 450 -6.22 -12.13 12.80
CA ALA A 450 -7.01 -11.32 13.72
C ALA A 450 -7.85 -10.25 12.99
N ASN A 451 -7.33 -9.61 11.93
CA ASN A 451 -8.07 -8.61 11.17
C ASN A 451 -9.00 -9.19 10.11
N ALA A 452 -8.71 -10.35 9.54
CA ALA A 452 -9.66 -11.06 8.69
C ALA A 452 -10.90 -11.50 9.51
N PHE A 453 -10.71 -11.97 10.74
CA PHE A 453 -11.81 -12.23 11.66
C PHE A 453 -12.53 -10.94 12.07
N LYS A 454 -11.82 -9.83 12.32
CA LYS A 454 -12.41 -8.51 12.57
C LYS A 454 -13.20 -7.98 11.38
N LEU A 455 -12.68 -8.17 10.16
CA LEU A 455 -13.31 -7.75 8.91
C LEU A 455 -14.61 -8.49 8.65
N LEU A 456 -14.54 -9.79 8.76
CA LEU A 456 -15.72 -10.63 8.62
C LEU A 456 -16.72 -10.32 9.75
N GLY A 457 -16.23 -10.16 10.98
CA GLY A 457 -17.04 -9.89 12.16
C GLY A 457 -17.72 -8.52 12.18
N ALA A 458 -17.00 -7.46 11.85
CA ALA A 458 -17.56 -6.12 11.74
C ALA A 458 -18.58 -6.04 10.59
N ALA A 459 -18.29 -6.70 9.48
CA ALA A 459 -19.17 -6.77 8.34
C ALA A 459 -20.52 -7.42 8.66
N ILE A 460 -20.50 -8.44 9.51
CA ILE A 460 -21.67 -9.23 9.84
C ILE A 460 -22.38 -8.68 11.09
N GLY A 461 -21.64 -8.16 12.08
CA GLY A 461 -22.24 -7.52 13.26
C GLY A 461 -23.06 -6.28 12.93
N ALA A 462 -22.68 -5.51 11.90
CA ALA A 462 -23.45 -4.38 11.41
C ALA A 462 -24.73 -4.80 10.66
N ALA A 463 -24.72 -5.94 9.97
CA ALA A 463 -25.92 -6.49 9.32
C ALA A 463 -27.02 -6.88 10.32
N ILE A 464 -26.66 -7.14 11.58
CA ILE A 464 -27.56 -7.62 12.63
C ILE A 464 -28.04 -6.47 13.55
N GLY A 465 -27.67 -5.21 13.27
CA GLY A 465 -28.13 -4.05 14.03
C GLY A 465 -27.40 -3.79 15.35
N GLY A 466 -26.17 -4.30 15.50
CA GLY A 466 -25.27 -3.88 16.56
C GLY A 466 -24.81 -2.44 16.32
N SER A 467 -24.88 -1.56 17.30
CA SER A 467 -24.33 -0.22 17.18
C SER A 467 -22.82 -0.30 16.97
N VAL A 468 -22.32 0.42 15.97
CA VAL A 468 -20.90 0.50 15.59
C VAL A 468 -19.98 0.90 16.76
N GLY A 469 -20.54 1.40 17.87
CA GLY A 469 -19.81 1.82 19.06
C GLY A 469 -19.42 0.73 20.05
N SER A 470 -19.99 -0.48 19.98
CA SER A 470 -19.66 -1.59 20.90
C SER A 470 -18.57 -2.52 20.37
N ILE A 471 -18.31 -2.50 19.07
CA ILE A 471 -17.30 -3.36 18.42
C ILE A 471 -15.87 -3.01 18.85
N PRO A 472 -15.47 -1.72 19.00
CA PRO A 472 -14.15 -1.37 19.55
C PRO A 472 -13.87 -1.95 20.94
N ALA A 473 -14.85 -1.92 21.83
CA ALA A 473 -14.68 -2.45 23.19
C ALA A 473 -14.55 -3.99 23.24
N ILE A 474 -15.15 -4.68 22.27
CA ILE A 474 -15.00 -6.14 22.12
C ILE A 474 -13.60 -6.47 21.58
N LEU A 475 -13.10 -5.64 20.67
CA LEU A 475 -11.78 -5.80 20.06
C LEU A 475 -10.65 -5.39 21.01
N ASP A 476 -10.89 -4.42 21.90
CA ASP A 476 -9.93 -4.00 22.93
C ASP A 476 -9.64 -5.15 23.94
N GLY A 477 -10.61 -5.99 24.26
CA GLY A 477 -10.39 -7.16 25.12
C GLY A 477 -9.55 -8.28 24.50
N TYR A 478 -9.49 -8.34 23.16
CA TYR A 478 -8.58 -9.25 22.43
C TYR A 478 -7.20 -8.63 22.22
N ALA A 479 -7.15 -7.31 22.15
CA ALA A 479 -5.94 -6.58 21.80
C ALA A 479 -4.88 -6.63 22.90
N ASP A 480 -5.27 -6.73 24.18
CA ASP A 480 -4.29 -6.63 25.28
C ASP A 480 -3.31 -7.82 25.39
N ASP A 481 -3.72 -9.03 25.00
CA ASP A 481 -2.83 -10.21 25.03
C ASP A 481 -2.04 -10.42 23.70
N ASP A 482 -2.53 -9.87 22.58
CA ASP A 482 -1.91 -10.04 21.25
C ASP A 482 -1.30 -8.73 20.71
N ARG A 483 -1.54 -7.57 21.36
CA ARG A 483 -0.94 -6.27 20.98
C ARG A 483 0.58 -6.32 20.96
N ASP A 484 1.18 -6.96 21.95
CA ASP A 484 2.66 -7.09 22.06
C ASP A 484 3.26 -8.05 21.01
N ARG A 485 2.42 -8.73 20.22
CA ARG A 485 2.84 -9.71 19.20
C ARG A 485 2.55 -9.27 17.77
N MET A 486 1.79 -8.19 17.59
CA MET A 486 1.51 -7.64 16.26
C MET A 486 2.60 -6.66 15.85
N PRO A 487 3.13 -6.75 14.63
CA PRO A 487 4.00 -5.70 14.13
C PRO A 487 3.21 -4.39 14.11
N THR A 488 3.80 -3.35 14.71
CA THR A 488 3.25 -2.01 14.63
C THR A 488 3.36 -1.52 13.19
N LEU A 489 2.59 -0.51 12.85
CA LEU A 489 2.74 0.15 11.56
C LEU A 489 4.14 0.76 11.41
N ASP A 490 4.76 1.16 12.55
CA ASP A 490 6.15 1.63 12.57
C ASP A 490 7.13 0.48 12.26
N ASP A 491 6.91 -0.74 12.76
CA ASP A 491 7.71 -1.92 12.40
C ASP A 491 7.56 -2.27 10.92
N PHE A 492 6.32 -2.22 10.40
CA PHE A 492 6.07 -2.40 8.98
C PHE A 492 6.77 -1.33 8.15
N ALA A 493 6.63 -0.06 8.53
CA ALA A 493 7.29 1.05 7.85
C ALA A 493 8.82 0.94 7.95
N ALA A 494 9.38 0.60 9.11
CA ALA A 494 10.83 0.40 9.27
C ALA A 494 11.35 -0.72 8.36
N ASN A 495 10.63 -1.82 8.24
CA ASN A 495 10.98 -2.92 7.33
C ASN A 495 10.77 -2.56 5.85
N ALA A 496 9.70 -1.84 5.49
CA ALA A 496 9.44 -1.39 4.13
C ALA A 496 10.48 -0.38 3.62
N ILE A 497 10.95 0.50 4.50
CA ILE A 497 11.84 1.63 4.18
C ILE A 497 13.29 1.32 4.55
N GLY A 498 13.52 0.40 5.48
CA GLY A 498 14.83 0.14 6.08
C GLY A 498 15.91 -0.30 5.08
N SER A 499 15.51 -0.85 3.94
CA SER A 499 16.43 -1.17 2.84
C SER A 499 16.90 0.05 2.06
N THR A 500 16.18 1.19 2.13
CA THR A 500 16.48 2.41 1.38
C THR A 500 16.82 3.55 2.33
N GLN A 501 18.07 4.00 2.30
CA GLN A 501 18.52 5.17 3.05
C GLN A 501 18.71 6.35 2.10
N TRP A 502 18.06 7.46 2.38
CA TRP A 502 18.28 8.70 1.65
C TRP A 502 19.53 9.42 2.15
N ALA A 503 20.13 10.22 1.27
CA ALA A 503 21.41 10.93 1.47
C ALA A 503 21.53 11.72 2.79
N GLN A 504 20.43 12.01 3.43
CA GLN A 504 20.40 12.78 4.68
C GLN A 504 20.58 11.91 5.93
N GLY A 505 20.69 10.60 5.80
CA GLY A 505 20.73 9.69 6.95
C GLY A 505 19.48 9.80 7.82
N THR A 506 18.38 10.23 7.23
CA THR A 506 17.13 10.49 7.93
C THR A 506 16.44 9.18 8.25
N SER A 507 16.20 8.94 9.53
CA SER A 507 15.16 8.01 9.95
C SER A 507 13.80 8.66 9.66
N TYR A 508 12.85 7.87 9.18
CA TYR A 508 11.49 8.31 8.95
C TYR A 508 10.58 7.70 10.00
N THR A 509 9.60 8.50 10.44
CA THR A 509 8.47 8.02 11.23
C THR A 509 7.23 8.01 10.36
N LEU A 510 6.39 6.99 10.52
CA LEU A 510 5.14 6.89 9.81
C LEU A 510 4.14 7.92 10.33
N THR A 511 3.49 8.65 9.43
CA THR A 511 2.49 9.67 9.78
C THR A 511 1.10 9.33 9.27
N SER A 512 1.01 8.52 8.23
CA SER A 512 -0.27 8.08 7.69
C SER A 512 -0.13 6.80 6.90
N ALA A 513 -1.19 6.00 6.86
CA ALA A 513 -1.33 4.88 5.94
C ALA A 513 -2.73 4.89 5.34
N ALA A 514 -2.82 4.65 4.05
CA ALA A 514 -4.08 4.58 3.33
C ALA A 514 -3.97 3.61 2.14
N LEU A 515 -5.08 2.95 1.84
CA LEU A 515 -5.18 2.13 0.63
C LEU A 515 -5.85 2.98 -0.46
N ASN A 516 -5.04 3.51 -1.38
CA ASN A 516 -5.48 4.34 -2.50
C ASN A 516 -5.20 3.63 -3.84
N THR A 517 -5.69 2.42 -4.01
CA THR A 517 -5.31 1.40 -4.98
C THR A 517 -3.98 0.75 -4.54
N SER A 518 -2.87 1.47 -4.50
CA SER A 518 -1.65 1.06 -3.79
C SER A 518 -1.79 1.33 -2.29
N LEU A 519 -1.10 0.55 -1.46
CA LEU A 519 -0.92 0.90 -0.05
C LEU A 519 0.08 2.06 0.01
N GLN A 520 -0.41 3.20 0.47
CA GLN A 520 0.34 4.44 0.58
C GLN A 520 0.70 4.72 2.03
N LEU A 521 1.97 4.89 2.30
CA LEU A 521 2.52 5.28 3.60
C LEU A 521 3.05 6.71 3.52
N GLY A 522 2.63 7.56 4.43
CA GLY A 522 3.15 8.91 4.60
C GLY A 522 4.24 8.94 5.67
N LEU A 523 5.33 9.61 5.38
CA LEU A 523 6.55 9.59 6.18
C LEU A 523 6.99 10.99 6.54
N THR A 524 7.38 11.18 7.79
CA THR A 524 8.01 12.41 8.27
C THR A 524 9.45 12.14 8.67
N ALA A 525 10.36 12.97 8.17
CA ALA A 525 11.77 12.89 8.51
C ALA A 525 11.96 13.22 10.00
N ALA A 526 12.63 12.34 10.74
CA ALA A 526 13.03 12.65 12.12
C ALA A 526 14.02 13.81 12.08
N LYS A 527 13.70 14.90 12.77
CA LYS A 527 14.62 16.03 12.91
C LYS A 527 15.80 15.58 13.77
N SER A 528 16.99 15.50 13.18
CA SER A 528 18.26 15.27 13.87
C SER A 528 18.59 16.43 14.80
#